data_e98bcea06c78444af882c62900476e1e
#
_entry.id   e98bcea06c78444af882c62900476e1e
#
_cell.length_a   1.000
_cell.length_b   1.000
_cell.length_c   1.000
_cell.angle_alpha   90.00
_cell.angle_beta   90.00
_cell.angle_gamma   90.00
#
_symmetry.space_group_name_H-M   'P 1'
#
loop_
_entity.id
_entity.type
_entity.pdbx_description
1 polymer ?
#
loop_
_entity_poly.entity_id
_entity_poly.type
_entity_poly.pdbx_seq_one_letter_code
_entity_poly.pdbx_strand_id
1 'polypeptide(L)'
;MVAMRHAIDRMIIILTRSPMRPYLAQSVGVCFALAIGASVVPAHAGQPVVVAVDGTLCDLTKTLAADAASVTCLIPPGGDPHSYRLKPSDRAVIAKSDLIFHIGFGLTPSATKLNSPGMVVAAGEIALPSYRGSDPHVWHDPVNSAGMIRVISNSLAPLLGDSDRSALHQRTAKAVAVFKALQAWQAKQFGSLPPAQRVMVTDHKTYSHLAERFGLVEIAMLDSHTTGGVLRPSSLKKITEEVKSSGAKTIFSPAAYPNKTLKRISKSTGLPISKTPLYGEGIAAGRNAVSTATINACTIVNGQGGTCDVTGANTINAEWSSIR
;
A
#
# COMPACT_ATOMS: atom_id res chain seq x y z
N MET A 1 59.03 -2.11 -9.31
CA MET A 1 60.25 -2.05 -8.49
C MET A 1 59.91 -2.58 -7.12
N VAL A 2 60.53 -3.77 -6.81
CA VAL A 2 60.87 -4.34 -5.50
C VAL A 2 59.68 -4.63 -4.56
N ALA A 3 59.20 -5.83 -4.39
CA ALA A 3 59.69 -7.15 -3.95
C ALA A 3 60.02 -7.19 -2.46
N MET A 4 59.38 -8.12 -1.74
CA MET A 4 59.93 -9.14 -0.81
C MET A 4 58.80 -9.64 0.10
N ARG A 5 58.32 -10.85 0.02
CA ARG A 5 58.75 -12.25 0.26
C ARG A 5 59.28 -12.54 1.67
N HIS A 6 58.63 -13.58 2.26
CA HIS A 6 59.04 -14.63 3.20
C HIS A 6 58.96 -14.32 4.70
N ALA A 7 58.27 -15.16 5.49
CA ALA A 7 58.87 -16.33 6.10
C ALA A 7 57.82 -17.27 6.73
N ILE A 8 57.96 -18.53 6.37
CA ILE A 8 57.30 -19.70 6.98
C ILE A 8 58.25 -20.16 8.11
N ASP A 9 57.75 -20.39 9.30
CA ASP A 9 58.49 -21.18 10.27
C ASP A 9 57.65 -22.30 10.87
N ARG A 10 58.22 -23.49 10.73
CA ARG A 10 57.70 -24.78 11.21
C ARG A 10 58.03 -24.93 12.68
N MET A 11 57.08 -25.37 13.47
CA MET A 11 57.41 -25.91 14.80
C MET A 11 56.91 -27.35 14.92
N ILE A 12 57.88 -28.21 14.97
CA ILE A 12 57.86 -29.68 15.20
C ILE A 12 57.60 -29.93 16.68
N ILE A 13 56.52 -30.63 17.04
CA ILE A 13 56.30 -31.11 18.41
C ILE A 13 56.52 -32.59 18.46
N ILE A 14 57.42 -32.91 19.37
CA ILE A 14 57.95 -34.24 19.70
C ILE A 14 56.90 -35.06 20.46
N LEU A 15 56.68 -36.29 19.97
CA LEU A 15 55.86 -37.31 20.64
C LEU A 15 56.66 -37.96 21.76
N THR A 16 56.23 -37.85 22.99
CA THR A 16 56.66 -38.74 24.10
C THR A 16 55.54 -39.73 24.43
N ARG A 17 55.84 -40.99 24.23
CA ARG A 17 55.00 -42.13 24.66
C ARG A 17 55.19 -42.38 26.15
N SER A 18 54.06 -42.61 26.84
CA SER A 18 54.05 -43.28 28.17
C SER A 18 52.85 -44.25 28.25
N PRO A 19 52.96 -45.34 29.05
CA PRO A 19 52.29 -46.60 28.80
C PRO A 19 50.88 -46.69 29.39
N MET A 20 50.07 -47.52 28.72
CA MET A 20 48.69 -47.88 29.12
C MET A 20 48.61 -48.64 30.43
N ARG A 21 47.66 -48.28 31.28
CA ARG A 21 47.09 -49.19 32.30
C ARG A 21 45.58 -49.35 31.97
N PRO A 22 45.05 -50.57 32.06
CA PRO A 22 43.65 -50.81 31.76
C PRO A 22 42.79 -50.51 33.03
N TYR A 23 41.84 -49.59 32.92
CA TYR A 23 40.74 -49.45 33.84
C TYR A 23 39.45 -49.94 33.18
N LEU A 24 38.83 -50.90 33.85
CA LEU A 24 37.47 -51.36 33.53
C LEU A 24 36.51 -50.15 33.61
N ALA A 25 35.89 -49.79 32.47
CA ALA A 25 34.85 -48.79 32.44
C ALA A 25 33.49 -49.49 32.57
N GLN A 26 32.82 -49.24 33.68
CA GLN A 26 31.37 -49.44 33.78
C GLN A 26 30.68 -48.36 32.94
N SER A 27 30.02 -48.79 31.86
CA SER A 27 29.21 -47.91 31.01
C SER A 27 27.87 -47.61 31.70
N VAL A 28 27.80 -46.46 32.34
CA VAL A 28 26.50 -45.84 32.66
C VAL A 28 26.05 -45.05 31.42
N GLY A 29 25.13 -45.64 30.70
CA GLY A 29 24.49 -44.98 29.56
C GLY A 29 23.52 -43.87 30.03
N VAL A 30 23.98 -42.61 29.98
CA VAL A 30 23.09 -41.47 30.13
C VAL A 30 22.53 -41.18 28.75
N CYS A 31 21.30 -41.64 28.52
CA CYS A 31 20.50 -41.20 27.35
C CYS A 31 20.12 -39.74 27.59
N PHE A 32 20.83 -38.81 26.97
CA PHE A 32 20.39 -37.44 26.81
C PHE A 32 19.27 -37.43 25.73
N ALA A 33 18.03 -37.50 26.15
CA ALA A 33 16.89 -37.22 25.32
C ALA A 33 16.90 -35.70 25.04
N LEU A 34 17.38 -35.31 23.86
CA LEU A 34 17.12 -33.95 23.33
C LEU A 34 15.61 -33.82 23.10
N ALA A 35 14.92 -33.29 24.10
CA ALA A 35 13.56 -32.76 23.88
C ALA A 35 13.68 -31.54 22.97
N ILE A 36 13.52 -31.74 21.67
CA ILE A 36 13.24 -30.66 20.74
C ILE A 36 11.86 -30.14 21.12
N GLY A 37 11.86 -29.09 21.94
CA GLY A 37 10.64 -28.35 22.27
C GLY A 37 10.15 -27.69 20.98
N ALA A 38 9.30 -28.38 20.23
CA ALA A 38 8.47 -27.74 19.23
C ALA A 38 7.62 -26.73 20.00
N SER A 39 7.94 -25.44 19.87
CA SER A 39 7.09 -24.37 20.33
C SER A 39 5.77 -24.49 19.56
N VAL A 40 4.81 -25.15 20.15
CA VAL A 40 3.43 -25.18 19.65
C VAL A 40 2.92 -23.77 19.85
N VAL A 41 2.97 -22.95 18.79
CA VAL A 41 2.22 -21.70 18.72
C VAL A 41 0.76 -22.12 18.91
N PRO A 42 0.05 -21.62 19.94
CA PRO A 42 -1.34 -22.00 20.14
C PRO A 42 -2.11 -21.63 18.87
N ALA A 43 -2.70 -22.63 18.20
CA ALA A 43 -3.67 -22.40 17.15
C ALA A 43 -4.78 -21.55 17.79
N HIS A 44 -5.03 -20.36 17.25
CA HIS A 44 -6.15 -19.53 17.65
C HIS A 44 -7.42 -20.39 17.50
N ALA A 45 -8.17 -20.56 18.60
CA ALA A 45 -9.40 -21.35 18.63
C ALA A 45 -10.56 -20.67 17.87
N GLY A 46 -10.31 -19.55 17.20
CA GLY A 46 -11.26 -18.76 16.41
C GLY A 46 -10.60 -18.09 15.22
N GLN A 47 -11.41 -17.56 14.34
CA GLN A 47 -10.96 -16.75 13.20
C GLN A 47 -10.16 -15.54 13.69
N PRO A 48 -8.96 -15.24 13.14
CA PRO A 48 -8.23 -14.03 13.46
C PRO A 48 -9.07 -12.76 13.20
N VAL A 49 -9.02 -11.83 14.14
CA VAL A 49 -9.70 -10.54 14.04
C VAL A 49 -8.74 -9.50 13.48
N VAL A 50 -9.03 -9.01 12.28
CA VAL A 50 -8.18 -8.07 11.55
C VAL A 50 -8.91 -6.74 11.39
N VAL A 51 -8.21 -5.64 11.62
CA VAL A 51 -8.71 -4.29 11.40
C VAL A 51 -7.94 -3.66 10.25
N ALA A 52 -8.64 -3.12 9.26
CA ALA A 52 -8.09 -2.25 8.24
C ALA A 52 -8.60 -0.81 8.44
N VAL A 53 -7.67 0.15 8.56
CA VAL A 53 -8.03 1.52 8.92
C VAL A 53 -8.71 2.23 7.76
N ASP A 54 -8.17 2.15 6.55
CA ASP A 54 -8.66 2.85 5.36
C ASP A 54 -9.30 1.91 4.34
N GLY A 55 -10.03 2.51 3.37
CA GLY A 55 -10.78 1.75 2.38
C GLY A 55 -9.93 0.90 1.45
N THR A 56 -8.73 1.36 1.08
CA THR A 56 -7.83 0.62 0.20
C THR A 56 -7.32 -0.65 0.90
N LEU A 57 -6.76 -0.51 2.10
CA LEU A 57 -6.31 -1.67 2.88
C LEU A 57 -7.45 -2.60 3.25
N CYS A 58 -8.66 -2.05 3.45
CA CYS A 58 -9.86 -2.84 3.69
C CYS A 58 -10.14 -3.81 2.53
N ASP A 59 -10.18 -3.30 1.29
CA ASP A 59 -10.45 -4.11 0.10
C ASP A 59 -9.34 -5.13 -0.14
N LEU A 60 -8.07 -4.70 -0.08
CA LEU A 60 -6.92 -5.60 -0.24
C LEU A 60 -6.93 -6.72 0.81
N THR A 61 -7.16 -6.38 2.09
CA THR A 61 -7.16 -7.35 3.18
C THR A 61 -8.32 -8.33 3.06
N LYS A 62 -9.54 -7.86 2.76
CA LYS A 62 -10.70 -8.73 2.55
C LYS A 62 -10.50 -9.70 1.39
N THR A 63 -9.95 -9.21 0.27
CA THR A 63 -9.64 -10.05 -0.89
C THR A 63 -8.62 -11.15 -0.56
N LEU A 64 -7.59 -10.82 0.23
CA LEU A 64 -6.56 -11.79 0.59
C LEU A 64 -7.01 -12.75 1.69
N ALA A 65 -7.67 -12.25 2.72
CA ALA A 65 -8.16 -13.07 3.83
C ALA A 65 -9.31 -13.99 3.42
N ALA A 66 -10.20 -13.54 2.55
CA ALA A 66 -11.47 -14.19 2.25
C ALA A 66 -12.18 -14.57 3.56
N ASP A 67 -12.51 -15.85 3.74
CA ASP A 67 -13.18 -16.37 4.95
C ASP A 67 -12.18 -16.82 6.05
N ALA A 68 -10.86 -16.70 5.83
CA ALA A 68 -9.85 -17.15 6.80
C ALA A 68 -9.64 -16.18 7.98
N ALA A 69 -10.09 -14.92 7.87
CA ALA A 69 -10.05 -13.94 8.95
C ALA A 69 -11.27 -13.02 8.93
N SER A 70 -11.67 -12.54 10.12
CA SER A 70 -12.73 -11.54 10.28
C SER A 70 -12.16 -10.13 10.07
N VAL A 71 -12.47 -9.47 8.96
CA VAL A 71 -11.92 -8.16 8.60
C VAL A 71 -12.92 -7.03 8.85
N THR A 72 -12.60 -6.14 9.78
CA THR A 72 -13.35 -4.92 10.06
C THR A 72 -12.66 -3.70 9.45
N CYS A 73 -13.42 -2.88 8.74
CA CYS A 73 -12.95 -1.64 8.11
C CYS A 73 -13.42 -0.44 8.93
N LEU A 74 -12.50 0.44 9.34
CA LEU A 74 -12.87 1.59 10.16
C LEU A 74 -13.43 2.74 9.32
N ILE A 75 -12.73 3.10 8.25
CA ILE A 75 -13.16 4.17 7.35
C ILE A 75 -13.97 3.55 6.20
N PRO A 76 -15.26 3.90 6.06
CA PRO A 76 -16.07 3.37 4.97
C PRO A 76 -15.58 3.88 3.60
N PRO A 77 -15.95 3.19 2.50
CA PRO A 77 -15.69 3.67 1.15
C PRO A 77 -16.16 5.11 0.94
N GLY A 78 -15.30 5.96 0.37
CA GLY A 78 -15.54 7.40 0.18
C GLY A 78 -15.33 8.25 1.43
N GLY A 79 -14.96 7.67 2.56
CA GLY A 79 -14.57 8.42 3.77
C GLY A 79 -13.18 9.04 3.63
N ASP A 80 -12.98 10.18 4.28
CA ASP A 80 -11.71 10.91 4.29
C ASP A 80 -10.81 10.44 5.45
N PRO A 81 -9.65 9.81 5.16
CA PRO A 81 -8.73 9.31 6.18
C PRO A 81 -8.02 10.42 6.97
N HIS A 82 -7.83 11.61 6.39
CA HIS A 82 -7.12 12.71 7.03
C HIS A 82 -7.90 13.31 8.20
N SER A 83 -9.22 13.35 8.08
CA SER A 83 -10.11 13.92 9.09
C SER A 83 -10.76 12.86 9.98
N TYR A 84 -10.51 11.57 9.72
CA TYR A 84 -11.16 10.48 10.45
C TYR A 84 -10.79 10.48 11.94
N ARG A 85 -11.80 10.35 12.80
CA ARG A 85 -11.66 10.24 14.24
C ARG A 85 -12.22 8.91 14.73
N LEU A 86 -11.44 8.18 15.53
CA LEU A 86 -11.85 6.90 16.11
C LEU A 86 -13.10 7.06 16.97
N LYS A 87 -14.12 6.29 16.65
CA LYS A 87 -15.37 6.17 17.40
C LYS A 87 -15.20 5.20 18.57
N PRO A 88 -16.09 5.21 19.59
CA PRO A 88 -16.08 4.20 20.64
C PRO A 88 -16.18 2.76 20.12
N SER A 89 -17.01 2.52 19.08
CA SER A 89 -17.12 1.22 18.40
C SER A 89 -15.79 0.74 17.80
N ASP A 90 -15.02 1.66 17.18
CA ASP A 90 -13.73 1.34 16.58
C ASP A 90 -12.74 0.89 17.65
N ARG A 91 -12.70 1.60 18.79
CA ARG A 91 -11.86 1.24 19.94
C ARG A 91 -12.18 -0.15 20.48
N ALA A 92 -13.47 -0.52 20.52
CA ALA A 92 -13.91 -1.83 20.98
C ALA A 92 -13.44 -2.97 20.06
N VAL A 93 -13.39 -2.74 18.74
CA VAL A 93 -12.87 -3.72 17.76
C VAL A 93 -11.35 -3.77 17.83
N ILE A 94 -10.68 -2.61 17.86
CA ILE A 94 -9.21 -2.49 18.00
C ILE A 94 -8.71 -3.24 19.24
N ALA A 95 -9.41 -3.13 20.36
CA ALA A 95 -9.02 -3.80 21.61
C ALA A 95 -9.09 -5.34 21.56
N LYS A 96 -9.72 -5.90 20.54
CA LYS A 96 -9.88 -7.36 20.34
C LYS A 96 -9.14 -7.85 19.07
N SER A 97 -8.46 -6.96 18.35
CA SER A 97 -7.83 -7.31 17.09
C SER A 97 -6.48 -8.00 17.29
N ASP A 98 -6.23 -9.03 16.49
CA ASP A 98 -4.95 -9.71 16.38
C ASP A 98 -3.98 -8.98 15.48
N LEU A 99 -4.52 -8.20 14.51
CA LEU A 99 -3.75 -7.51 13.50
C LEU A 99 -4.48 -6.24 13.03
N ILE A 100 -3.74 -5.14 12.89
CA ILE A 100 -4.25 -3.87 12.37
C ILE A 100 -3.37 -3.42 11.22
N PHE A 101 -3.99 -3.05 10.10
CA PHE A 101 -3.32 -2.41 8.98
C PHE A 101 -3.70 -0.94 8.87
N HIS A 102 -2.72 -0.07 8.67
CA HIS A 102 -2.88 1.32 8.22
C HIS A 102 -1.81 1.64 7.17
N ILE A 103 -2.04 2.68 6.35
CA ILE A 103 -1.08 3.04 5.30
C ILE A 103 0.27 3.50 5.89
N GLY A 104 0.25 4.25 6.97
CA GLY A 104 1.44 4.96 7.46
C GLY A 104 1.54 6.37 6.88
N PHE A 105 2.74 6.95 6.88
CA PHE A 105 3.05 8.30 6.38
C PHE A 105 2.13 9.41 6.90
N GLY A 106 1.47 9.19 8.05
CA GLY A 106 0.55 10.15 8.65
C GLY A 106 -0.78 10.31 7.94
N LEU A 107 -1.17 9.43 7.01
CA LEU A 107 -2.44 9.48 6.28
C LEU A 107 -3.63 9.66 7.22
N THR A 108 -3.71 8.83 8.24
CA THR A 108 -4.79 8.87 9.24
C THR A 108 -4.19 9.23 10.61
N PRO A 109 -4.24 10.50 11.03
CA PRO A 109 -3.60 10.94 12.28
C PRO A 109 -4.10 10.18 13.52
N SER A 110 -5.36 9.74 13.53
CA SER A 110 -5.90 8.93 14.62
C SER A 110 -5.31 7.52 14.69
N ALA A 111 -4.73 7.00 13.59
CA ALA A 111 -4.08 5.70 13.57
C ALA A 111 -2.71 5.68 14.27
N THR A 112 -2.08 6.83 14.52
CA THR A 112 -0.82 6.91 15.26
C THR A 112 -0.97 6.58 16.76
N LYS A 113 -2.20 6.50 17.25
CA LYS A 113 -2.56 6.26 18.67
C LYS A 113 -3.33 4.95 18.84
N LEU A 114 -3.20 4.02 17.91
CA LEU A 114 -3.84 2.71 18.01
C LEU A 114 -3.16 1.93 19.14
N ASN A 115 -3.95 1.55 20.13
CA ASN A 115 -3.54 0.68 21.22
C ASN A 115 -4.26 -0.66 21.08
N SER A 116 -3.56 -1.67 20.60
CA SER A 116 -4.08 -3.01 20.35
C SER A 116 -3.18 -4.04 21.04
N PRO A 117 -3.74 -5.17 21.55
CA PRO A 117 -2.93 -6.30 21.97
C PRO A 117 -2.23 -7.00 20.80
N GLY A 118 -2.78 -6.86 19.60
CA GLY A 118 -2.23 -7.45 18.39
C GLY A 118 -1.19 -6.58 17.69
N MET A 119 -0.70 -7.07 16.56
CA MET A 119 0.31 -6.39 15.74
C MET A 119 -0.31 -5.20 14.99
N VAL A 120 0.36 -4.05 15.00
CA VAL A 120 0.00 -2.88 14.19
C VAL A 120 1.02 -2.72 13.05
N VAL A 121 0.54 -2.69 11.82
CA VAL A 121 1.35 -2.74 10.59
C VAL A 121 1.10 -1.51 9.74
N ALA A 122 2.11 -0.67 9.57
CA ALA A 122 2.11 0.44 8.61
C ALA A 122 2.43 -0.11 7.21
N ALA A 123 1.40 -0.62 6.52
CA ALA A 123 1.58 -1.43 5.31
C ALA A 123 2.24 -0.66 4.15
N GLY A 124 1.94 0.64 3.99
CA GLY A 124 2.58 1.48 2.99
C GLY A 124 4.06 1.75 3.31
N GLU A 125 4.39 2.05 4.56
CA GLU A 125 5.78 2.30 4.98
C GLU A 125 6.66 1.06 4.82
N ILE A 126 6.13 -0.13 5.18
CA ILE A 126 6.85 -1.40 5.01
C ILE A 126 6.98 -1.77 3.52
N ALA A 127 5.97 -1.47 2.70
CA ALA A 127 6.03 -1.73 1.27
C ALA A 127 7.03 -0.82 0.54
N LEU A 128 7.30 0.38 1.07
CA LEU A 128 8.17 1.40 0.49
C LEU A 128 9.34 1.79 1.41
N PRO A 129 10.24 0.87 1.79
CA PRO A 129 11.25 1.13 2.81
C PRO A 129 12.28 2.20 2.42
N SER A 130 12.42 2.48 1.12
CA SER A 130 13.33 3.50 0.59
C SER A 130 12.67 4.86 0.33
N TYR A 131 11.34 4.96 0.45
CA TYR A 131 10.64 6.22 0.27
C TYR A 131 10.95 7.20 1.42
N ARG A 132 11.28 8.44 1.06
CA ARG A 132 11.63 9.51 2.02
C ARG A 132 10.73 10.73 1.87
N GLY A 133 9.72 10.64 1.01
CA GLY A 133 8.71 11.68 0.86
C GLY A 133 7.66 11.65 1.97
N SER A 134 6.74 12.59 1.91
CA SER A 134 5.65 12.76 2.88
C SER A 134 4.26 12.50 2.28
N ASP A 135 4.17 12.15 0.98
CA ASP A 135 2.88 11.84 0.35
C ASP A 135 2.38 10.46 0.81
N PRO A 136 1.28 10.40 1.57
CA PRO A 136 0.75 9.13 2.08
C PRO A 136 -0.10 8.37 1.07
N HIS A 137 -0.45 8.96 -0.09
CA HIS A 137 -1.38 8.40 -1.09
C HIS A 137 -0.69 7.37 -2.00
N VAL A 138 0.07 6.47 -1.38
CA VAL A 138 0.96 5.51 -2.06
C VAL A 138 0.23 4.51 -2.95
N TRP A 139 -1.06 4.22 -2.68
CA TRP A 139 -1.86 3.24 -3.41
C TRP A 139 -2.24 3.66 -4.83
N HIS A 140 -2.06 4.92 -5.19
CA HIS A 140 -2.30 5.38 -6.55
C HIS A 140 -1.25 4.87 -7.55
N ASP A 141 -0.09 4.41 -7.06
CA ASP A 141 0.84 3.60 -7.85
C ASP A 141 0.52 2.10 -7.68
N PRO A 142 0.15 1.37 -8.75
CA PRO A 142 -0.15 -0.06 -8.67
C PRO A 142 1.02 -0.91 -8.17
N VAL A 143 2.26 -0.48 -8.37
CA VAL A 143 3.45 -1.19 -7.87
C VAL A 143 3.51 -1.12 -6.35
N ASN A 144 3.21 0.03 -5.77
CA ASN A 144 3.13 0.22 -4.33
C ASN A 144 2.01 -0.63 -3.73
N SER A 145 0.84 -0.66 -4.38
CA SER A 145 -0.29 -1.51 -3.98
C SER A 145 0.06 -2.99 -4.03
N ALA A 146 0.80 -3.45 -5.05
CA ALA A 146 1.33 -4.82 -5.10
C ALA A 146 2.34 -5.10 -3.97
N GLY A 147 3.10 -4.10 -3.55
CA GLY A 147 3.95 -4.15 -2.36
C GLY A 147 3.14 -4.35 -1.08
N MET A 148 2.10 -3.54 -0.87
CA MET A 148 1.21 -3.64 0.28
C MET A 148 0.47 -4.99 0.33
N ILE A 149 0.05 -5.54 -0.80
CA ILE A 149 -0.54 -6.89 -0.90
C ILE A 149 0.41 -7.94 -0.30
N ARG A 150 1.71 -7.87 -0.59
CA ARG A 150 2.70 -8.79 0.00
C ARG A 150 2.87 -8.57 1.50
N VAL A 151 2.89 -7.32 1.96
CA VAL A 151 2.95 -7.00 3.40
C VAL A 151 1.75 -7.58 4.13
N ILE A 152 0.53 -7.39 3.60
CA ILE A 152 -0.70 -7.94 4.17
C ILE A 152 -0.62 -9.48 4.23
N SER A 153 -0.24 -10.13 3.13
CA SER A 153 -0.08 -11.58 3.09
C SER A 153 0.90 -12.11 4.13
N ASN A 154 2.08 -11.50 4.22
CA ASN A 154 3.11 -11.91 5.17
C ASN A 154 2.70 -11.71 6.63
N SER A 155 1.90 -10.68 6.91
CA SER A 155 1.39 -10.41 8.26
C SER A 155 0.21 -11.31 8.66
N LEU A 156 -0.61 -11.72 7.70
CA LEU A 156 -1.73 -12.65 7.92
C LEU A 156 -1.27 -14.11 8.07
N ALA A 157 -0.27 -14.51 7.29
CA ALA A 157 0.15 -15.92 7.18
C ALA A 157 0.45 -16.60 8.53
N PRO A 158 1.13 -15.95 9.52
CA PRO A 158 1.39 -16.54 10.82
C PRO A 158 0.13 -16.81 11.68
N LEU A 159 -0.98 -16.12 11.38
CA LEU A 159 -2.24 -16.24 12.12
C LEU A 159 -3.14 -17.38 11.58
N LEU A 160 -2.79 -17.96 10.43
CA LEU A 160 -3.61 -18.92 9.70
C LEU A 160 -3.06 -20.35 9.80
N GLY A 161 -3.95 -21.33 9.79
CA GLY A 161 -3.60 -22.74 9.61
C GLY A 161 -3.04 -23.02 8.20
N ASP A 162 -2.44 -24.19 7.99
CA ASP A 162 -1.68 -24.50 6.77
C ASP A 162 -2.52 -24.44 5.49
N SER A 163 -3.78 -24.91 5.54
CA SER A 163 -4.71 -24.84 4.41
C SER A 163 -5.00 -23.39 4.00
N ASP A 164 -5.39 -22.56 4.97
CA ASP A 164 -5.74 -21.16 4.74
C ASP A 164 -4.53 -20.34 4.33
N ARG A 165 -3.36 -20.66 4.87
CA ARG A 165 -2.06 -20.06 4.47
C ARG A 165 -1.73 -20.39 3.02
N SER A 166 -1.92 -21.63 2.59
CA SER A 166 -1.73 -22.02 1.20
C SER A 166 -2.69 -21.26 0.27
N ALA A 167 -3.96 -21.16 0.64
CA ALA A 167 -4.96 -20.41 -0.12
C ALA A 167 -4.65 -18.89 -0.14
N LEU A 168 -4.19 -18.32 0.98
CA LEU A 168 -3.71 -16.94 1.06
C LEU A 168 -2.58 -16.67 0.07
N HIS A 169 -1.58 -17.55 -0.03
CA HIS A 169 -0.47 -17.38 -0.98
C HIS A 169 -0.94 -17.43 -2.42
N GLN A 170 -1.90 -18.30 -2.76
CA GLN A 170 -2.50 -18.36 -4.10
C GLN A 170 -3.26 -17.05 -4.42
N ARG A 171 -4.10 -16.56 -3.51
CA ARG A 171 -4.79 -15.27 -3.66
C ARG A 171 -3.81 -14.12 -3.80
N THR A 172 -2.74 -14.12 -3.02
CA THR A 172 -1.67 -13.11 -3.10
C THR A 172 -1.02 -13.08 -4.47
N ALA A 173 -0.69 -14.24 -5.03
CA ALA A 173 -0.10 -14.33 -6.37
C ALA A 173 -1.04 -13.76 -7.45
N LYS A 174 -2.32 -14.13 -7.40
CA LYS A 174 -3.35 -13.59 -8.31
C LYS A 174 -3.50 -12.07 -8.14
N ALA A 175 -3.61 -11.59 -6.91
CA ALA A 175 -3.75 -10.17 -6.61
C ALA A 175 -2.58 -9.33 -7.14
N VAL A 176 -1.35 -9.80 -6.94
CA VAL A 176 -0.15 -9.15 -7.49
C VAL A 176 -0.16 -9.15 -9.02
N ALA A 177 -0.62 -10.24 -9.66
CA ALA A 177 -0.74 -10.32 -11.12
C ALA A 177 -1.75 -9.29 -11.65
N VAL A 178 -2.91 -9.13 -10.99
CA VAL A 178 -3.91 -8.11 -11.36
C VAL A 178 -3.34 -6.69 -11.24
N PHE A 179 -2.62 -6.37 -10.18
CA PHE A 179 -2.00 -5.04 -10.05
C PHE A 179 -0.88 -4.80 -11.07
N LYS A 180 -0.17 -5.85 -11.50
CA LYS A 180 0.76 -5.76 -12.63
C LYS A 180 0.03 -5.51 -13.95
N ALA A 181 -1.10 -6.16 -14.19
CA ALA A 181 -1.95 -5.90 -15.36
C ALA A 181 -2.53 -4.48 -15.33
N LEU A 182 -2.99 -4.01 -14.16
CA LEU A 182 -3.46 -2.64 -13.95
C LEU A 182 -2.37 -1.61 -14.28
N GLN A 183 -1.13 -1.83 -13.82
CA GLN A 183 0.00 -0.97 -14.15
C GLN A 183 0.25 -0.89 -15.66
N ALA A 184 0.26 -2.03 -16.34
CA ALA A 184 0.48 -2.08 -17.79
C ALA A 184 -0.65 -1.38 -18.56
N TRP A 185 -1.91 -1.59 -18.13
CA TRP A 185 -3.07 -0.94 -18.71
C TRP A 185 -3.02 0.58 -18.48
N GLN A 186 -2.75 1.06 -17.27
CA GLN A 186 -2.63 2.49 -16.97
C GLN A 186 -1.49 3.13 -17.75
N ALA A 187 -0.35 2.47 -17.91
CA ALA A 187 0.76 2.96 -18.73
C ALA A 187 0.33 3.18 -20.19
N LYS A 188 -0.46 2.26 -20.76
CA LYS A 188 -1.04 2.41 -22.11
C LYS A 188 -2.04 3.57 -22.15
N GLN A 189 -2.93 3.69 -21.16
CA GLN A 189 -3.92 4.75 -21.11
C GLN A 189 -3.27 6.14 -21.06
N PHE A 190 -2.40 6.39 -20.08
CA PHE A 190 -1.71 7.68 -19.94
C PHE A 190 -0.71 7.94 -21.08
N GLY A 191 -0.07 6.88 -21.58
CA GLY A 191 0.84 6.95 -22.73
C GLY A 191 0.14 7.37 -24.04
N SER A 192 -1.18 7.16 -24.16
CA SER A 192 -1.98 7.58 -25.31
C SER A 192 -2.21 9.09 -25.38
N LEU A 193 -2.04 9.80 -24.26
CA LEU A 193 -2.16 11.25 -24.22
C LEU A 193 -0.88 11.91 -24.80
N PRO A 194 -1.02 12.98 -25.60
CA PRO A 194 0.10 13.82 -25.95
C PRO A 194 0.84 14.32 -24.70
N PRO A 195 2.18 14.45 -24.71
CA PRO A 195 2.94 14.89 -23.54
C PRO A 195 2.41 16.17 -22.88
N ALA A 196 2.00 17.16 -23.67
CA ALA A 196 1.44 18.42 -23.18
C ALA A 196 0.07 18.27 -22.49
N GLN A 197 -0.60 17.12 -22.64
CA GLN A 197 -1.91 16.84 -22.01
C GLN A 197 -1.80 15.88 -20.82
N ARG A 198 -0.59 15.43 -20.47
CA ARG A 198 -0.35 14.59 -19.29
C ARG A 198 -0.34 15.43 -18.01
N VAL A 199 -1.40 16.18 -17.79
CA VAL A 199 -1.56 17.14 -16.68
C VAL A 199 -2.84 16.83 -15.94
N MET A 200 -2.78 16.87 -14.60
CA MET A 200 -3.95 16.76 -13.72
C MET A 200 -4.05 18.02 -12.86
N VAL A 201 -5.22 18.65 -12.85
CA VAL A 201 -5.51 19.79 -11.97
C VAL A 201 -6.44 19.28 -10.86
N THR A 202 -5.91 19.19 -9.63
CA THR A 202 -6.57 18.57 -8.47
C THR A 202 -6.76 19.56 -7.33
N ASP A 203 -7.48 19.19 -6.29
CA ASP A 203 -7.71 20.06 -5.12
C ASP A 203 -6.54 20.09 -4.14
N HIS A 204 -5.91 18.94 -3.86
CA HIS A 204 -4.70 18.84 -3.06
C HIS A 204 -3.75 17.78 -3.65
N LYS A 205 -2.54 17.69 -3.14
CA LYS A 205 -1.55 16.71 -3.60
C LYS A 205 -1.95 15.30 -3.16
N THR A 206 -2.53 14.55 -4.10
CA THR A 206 -3.07 13.21 -3.85
C THR A 206 -2.49 12.19 -4.83
N TYR A 207 -2.07 12.62 -6.00
CA TYR A 207 -1.71 11.74 -7.10
C TYR A 207 -0.23 11.77 -7.46
N SER A 208 0.64 12.24 -6.55
CA SER A 208 2.09 12.35 -6.84
C SER A 208 2.70 11.00 -7.21
N HIS A 209 2.32 9.91 -6.53
CA HIS A 209 2.80 8.56 -6.85
C HIS A 209 2.32 8.07 -8.22
N LEU A 210 1.06 8.37 -8.60
CA LEU A 210 0.54 8.09 -9.94
C LEU A 210 1.29 8.92 -10.99
N ALA A 211 1.46 10.22 -10.72
CA ALA A 211 2.10 11.16 -11.62
C ALA A 211 3.55 10.75 -11.89
N GLU A 212 4.31 10.43 -10.87
CA GLU A 212 5.69 9.94 -10.99
C GLU A 212 5.75 8.64 -11.79
N ARG A 213 4.86 7.68 -11.49
CA ARG A 213 4.83 6.37 -12.17
C ARG A 213 4.59 6.47 -13.67
N PHE A 214 3.73 7.38 -14.11
CA PHE A 214 3.26 7.42 -15.50
C PHE A 214 3.63 8.69 -16.26
N GLY A 215 4.51 9.53 -15.71
CA GLY A 215 4.98 10.75 -16.35
C GLY A 215 3.86 11.78 -16.54
N LEU A 216 2.99 11.93 -15.53
CA LEU A 216 1.97 12.97 -15.47
C LEU A 216 2.50 14.14 -14.63
N VAL A 217 1.89 15.30 -14.81
CA VAL A 217 2.12 16.49 -13.96
C VAL A 217 0.86 16.74 -13.13
N GLU A 218 0.99 16.77 -11.82
CA GLU A 218 -0.09 17.15 -10.92
C GLU A 218 0.05 18.63 -10.53
N ILE A 219 -0.98 19.43 -10.84
CA ILE A 219 -1.12 20.81 -10.37
C ILE A 219 -2.20 20.82 -9.30
N ALA A 220 -1.77 20.74 -8.04
CA ALA A 220 -2.68 20.74 -6.90
C ALA A 220 -3.02 22.17 -6.46
N MET A 221 -4.29 22.42 -6.14
CA MET A 221 -4.73 23.71 -5.60
C MET A 221 -4.14 24.00 -4.23
N LEU A 222 -3.97 22.95 -3.42
CA LEU A 222 -3.29 22.99 -2.13
C LEU A 222 -1.99 22.21 -2.26
N ASP A 223 -0.88 22.88 -1.99
CA ASP A 223 0.44 22.24 -1.90
C ASP A 223 0.57 21.55 -0.53
N SER A 224 -0.31 20.61 -0.27
CA SER A 224 -0.33 19.78 0.93
C SER A 224 -0.95 18.43 0.62
N HIS A 225 -0.58 17.41 1.40
CA HIS A 225 -1.13 16.05 1.30
C HIS A 225 -2.34 15.85 2.24
N THR A 226 -3.01 16.91 2.63
CA THR A 226 -4.18 16.84 3.53
C THR A 226 -5.35 17.62 2.96
N THR A 227 -6.56 17.16 3.24
CA THR A 227 -7.81 17.82 2.88
C THR A 227 -8.06 19.08 3.74
N GLY A 228 -8.94 19.97 3.29
CA GLY A 228 -9.48 21.07 4.10
C GLY A 228 -8.59 22.30 4.25
N GLY A 229 -7.49 22.41 3.49
CA GLY A 229 -6.64 23.61 3.50
C GLY A 229 -7.32 24.84 2.87
N VAL A 230 -6.86 26.04 3.28
CA VAL A 230 -7.33 27.32 2.73
C VAL A 230 -6.27 27.92 1.79
N LEU A 231 -6.66 28.14 0.55
CA LEU A 231 -5.78 28.76 -0.44
C LEU A 231 -5.74 30.30 -0.24
N ARG A 232 -4.53 30.85 -0.12
CA ARG A 232 -4.31 32.29 -0.06
C ARG A 232 -4.60 32.95 -1.42
N PRO A 233 -5.09 34.21 -1.48
CA PRO A 233 -5.37 34.88 -2.75
C PRO A 233 -4.18 35.00 -3.69
N SER A 234 -2.97 35.24 -3.18
CA SER A 234 -1.74 35.26 -3.96
C SER A 234 -1.40 33.90 -4.60
N SER A 235 -1.61 32.83 -3.86
CA SER A 235 -1.43 31.47 -4.37
C SER A 235 -2.47 31.13 -5.43
N LEU A 236 -3.72 31.60 -5.26
CA LEU A 236 -4.77 31.41 -6.26
C LEU A 236 -4.40 32.01 -7.63
N LYS A 237 -3.84 33.25 -7.64
CA LYS A 237 -3.39 33.87 -8.88
C LYS A 237 -2.29 33.05 -9.56
N LYS A 238 -1.24 32.68 -8.81
CA LYS A 238 -0.14 31.85 -9.32
C LYS A 238 -0.62 30.53 -9.92
N ILE A 239 -1.46 29.80 -9.20
CA ILE A 239 -1.98 28.51 -9.67
C ILE A 239 -2.88 28.71 -10.91
N THR A 240 -3.69 29.78 -10.98
CA THR A 240 -4.49 30.07 -12.16
C THR A 240 -3.63 30.29 -13.40
N GLU A 241 -2.51 31.00 -13.27
CA GLU A 241 -1.56 31.21 -14.37
C GLU A 241 -0.85 29.90 -14.76
N GLU A 242 -0.44 29.11 -13.80
CA GLU A 242 0.16 27.79 -14.02
C GLU A 242 -0.80 26.85 -14.75
N VAL A 243 -2.08 26.77 -14.33
CA VAL A 243 -3.10 25.97 -15.02
C VAL A 243 -3.34 26.44 -16.43
N LYS A 244 -3.38 27.78 -16.69
CA LYS A 244 -3.54 28.33 -18.04
C LYS A 244 -2.41 27.94 -18.99
N SER A 245 -1.19 27.86 -18.49
CA SER A 245 0.01 27.52 -19.27
C SER A 245 0.30 26.03 -19.37
N SER A 246 -0.38 25.20 -18.58
CA SER A 246 -0.03 23.79 -18.40
C SER A 246 -0.44 22.83 -19.52
N GLY A 247 -1.37 23.25 -20.41
CA GLY A 247 -1.99 22.37 -21.40
C GLY A 247 -3.15 21.53 -20.86
N ALA A 248 -3.53 21.71 -19.58
CA ALA A 248 -4.69 21.05 -18.99
C ALA A 248 -5.98 21.40 -19.76
N LYS A 249 -6.85 20.40 -19.95
CA LYS A 249 -8.16 20.59 -20.61
C LYS A 249 -9.32 20.48 -19.63
N THR A 250 -9.09 19.93 -18.44
CA THR A 250 -10.11 19.68 -17.43
C THR A 250 -9.53 19.86 -16.03
N ILE A 251 -10.35 20.38 -15.14
CA ILE A 251 -10.11 20.42 -13.70
C ILE A 251 -10.82 19.23 -13.07
N PHE A 252 -10.14 18.45 -12.24
CA PHE A 252 -10.72 17.26 -11.61
C PHE A 252 -11.22 17.59 -10.21
N SER A 253 -12.52 17.36 -9.98
CA SER A 253 -13.13 17.53 -8.66
C SER A 253 -12.92 16.29 -7.80
N PRO A 254 -12.64 16.42 -6.49
CA PRO A 254 -12.67 15.29 -5.57
C PRO A 254 -14.10 14.74 -5.41
N ALA A 255 -14.21 13.44 -5.07
CA ALA A 255 -15.50 12.78 -4.89
C ALA A 255 -16.26 13.27 -3.64
N ALA A 256 -15.54 13.68 -2.60
CA ALA A 256 -16.12 13.91 -1.29
C ALA A 256 -16.96 15.19 -1.20
N TYR A 257 -16.64 16.26 -1.97
CA TYR A 257 -17.37 17.54 -1.88
C TYR A 257 -17.01 18.51 -3.01
N PRO A 258 -17.96 19.44 -3.37
CA PRO A 258 -17.67 20.50 -4.33
C PRO A 258 -16.67 21.50 -3.75
N ASN A 259 -15.50 21.60 -4.34
CA ASN A 259 -14.48 22.55 -3.91
C ASN A 259 -14.73 23.93 -4.52
N LYS A 260 -15.00 24.94 -3.67
CA LYS A 260 -15.23 26.34 -4.11
C LYS A 260 -14.01 26.92 -4.84
N THR A 261 -12.81 26.49 -4.48
CA THR A 261 -11.56 26.92 -5.12
C THR A 261 -11.48 26.41 -6.55
N LEU A 262 -11.80 25.15 -6.81
CA LEU A 262 -11.84 24.59 -8.17
C LEU A 262 -12.84 25.33 -9.07
N LYS A 263 -14.01 25.71 -8.52
CA LYS A 263 -14.99 26.54 -9.26
C LYS A 263 -14.42 27.91 -9.64
N ARG A 264 -13.64 28.54 -8.76
CA ARG A 264 -12.97 29.82 -9.05
C ARG A 264 -11.92 29.67 -10.15
N ILE A 265 -11.08 28.65 -10.08
CA ILE A 265 -10.06 28.34 -11.10
C ILE A 265 -10.76 28.06 -12.43
N SER A 266 -11.79 27.22 -12.46
CA SER A 266 -12.59 26.94 -13.64
C SER A 266 -13.11 28.24 -14.31
N LYS A 267 -13.71 29.13 -13.52
CA LYS A 267 -14.18 30.44 -14.03
C LYS A 267 -13.04 31.30 -14.55
N SER A 268 -11.88 31.32 -13.91
CA SER A 268 -10.74 32.16 -14.29
C SER A 268 -9.92 31.63 -15.47
N THR A 269 -9.95 30.32 -15.70
CA THR A 269 -9.21 29.64 -16.77
C THR A 269 -10.10 29.32 -17.98
N GLY A 270 -11.41 29.26 -17.81
CA GLY A 270 -12.37 28.76 -18.79
C GLY A 270 -12.40 27.23 -18.91
N LEU A 271 -11.61 26.50 -18.11
CA LEU A 271 -11.57 25.05 -18.14
C LEU A 271 -12.79 24.43 -17.45
N PRO A 272 -13.41 23.40 -18.05
CA PRO A 272 -14.50 22.67 -17.42
C PRO A 272 -14.04 21.89 -16.20
N ILE A 273 -14.94 21.69 -15.24
CA ILE A 273 -14.75 20.71 -14.18
C ILE A 273 -15.25 19.36 -14.65
N SER A 274 -14.49 18.29 -14.39
CA SER A 274 -14.86 16.92 -14.74
C SER A 274 -16.23 16.55 -14.16
N LYS A 275 -17.09 15.92 -14.98
CA LYS A 275 -18.38 15.39 -14.56
C LYS A 275 -18.25 14.21 -13.63
N THR A 276 -17.27 13.35 -13.90
CA THR A 276 -16.89 12.23 -13.03
C THR A 276 -15.83 12.73 -12.06
N PRO A 277 -16.01 12.58 -10.74
CA PRO A 277 -15.01 12.99 -9.78
C PRO A 277 -13.81 12.04 -9.78
N LEU A 278 -12.69 12.48 -9.22
CA LEU A 278 -11.58 11.61 -8.84
C LEU A 278 -11.74 11.14 -7.39
N TYR A 279 -11.42 9.90 -7.16
CA TYR A 279 -11.45 9.26 -5.84
C TYR A 279 -10.01 9.21 -5.30
N GLY A 280 -9.62 10.23 -4.57
CA GLY A 280 -8.27 10.40 -4.02
C GLY A 280 -8.07 9.69 -2.70
N GLU A 281 -9.13 9.59 -1.88
CA GLU A 281 -9.03 9.22 -0.46
C GLU A 281 -9.33 7.73 -0.18
N GLY A 282 -8.93 6.83 -1.06
CA GLY A 282 -9.15 5.40 -0.92
C GLY A 282 -10.03 4.84 -2.03
N ILE A 283 -11.05 4.05 -1.69
CA ILE A 283 -11.94 3.43 -2.69
C ILE A 283 -13.30 4.16 -2.79
N ALA A 284 -13.84 4.18 -4.00
CA ALA A 284 -15.17 4.70 -4.27
C ALA A 284 -16.27 3.81 -3.65
N ALA A 285 -17.38 4.42 -3.23
CA ALA A 285 -18.53 3.68 -2.72
C ALA A 285 -19.05 2.67 -3.76
N GLY A 286 -19.30 1.43 -3.32
CA GLY A 286 -19.76 0.33 -4.19
C GLY A 286 -18.70 -0.21 -5.15
N ARG A 287 -17.42 0.16 -4.97
CA ARG A 287 -16.29 -0.30 -5.79
C ARG A 287 -15.21 -0.97 -4.95
N ASN A 288 -14.22 -1.55 -5.64
CA ASN A 288 -13.00 -2.10 -5.06
C ASN A 288 -11.78 -1.23 -5.45
N ALA A 289 -10.59 -1.57 -4.98
CA ALA A 289 -9.38 -0.83 -5.26
C ALA A 289 -9.07 -0.74 -6.77
N VAL A 290 -9.22 -1.84 -7.49
CA VAL A 290 -8.94 -1.90 -8.94
C VAL A 290 -9.96 -1.10 -9.74
N SER A 291 -11.26 -1.25 -9.44
CA SER A 291 -12.31 -0.49 -10.14
C SER A 291 -12.26 1.01 -9.83
N THR A 292 -11.77 1.40 -8.65
CA THR A 292 -11.52 2.81 -8.34
C THR A 292 -10.33 3.36 -9.12
N ALA A 293 -9.23 2.60 -9.20
CA ALA A 293 -8.05 3.00 -9.96
C ALA A 293 -8.33 3.11 -11.47
N THR A 294 -9.13 2.19 -12.03
CA THR A 294 -9.50 2.22 -13.45
C THR A 294 -10.43 3.38 -13.78
N ILE A 295 -11.42 3.69 -12.93
CA ILE A 295 -12.29 4.85 -13.16
C ILE A 295 -11.53 6.18 -13.02
N ASN A 296 -10.58 6.30 -12.08
CA ASN A 296 -9.72 7.46 -11.98
C ASN A 296 -8.90 7.64 -13.26
N ALA A 297 -8.25 6.59 -13.75
CA ALA A 297 -7.48 6.65 -14.98
C ALA A 297 -8.34 7.06 -16.19
N CYS A 298 -9.52 6.45 -16.36
CA CYS A 298 -10.45 6.81 -17.42
C CYS A 298 -10.94 8.26 -17.31
N THR A 299 -11.20 8.72 -16.10
CA THR A 299 -11.62 10.11 -15.84
C THR A 299 -10.53 11.09 -16.28
N ILE A 300 -9.27 10.80 -15.93
CA ILE A 300 -8.12 11.63 -16.32
C ILE A 300 -7.95 11.62 -17.84
N VAL A 301 -7.88 10.42 -18.45
CA VAL A 301 -7.65 10.28 -19.90
C VAL A 301 -8.75 10.99 -20.71
N ASN A 302 -10.01 10.71 -20.39
CA ASN A 302 -11.15 11.33 -21.09
C ASN A 302 -11.20 12.84 -20.86
N GLY A 303 -10.93 13.29 -19.62
CA GLY A 303 -10.88 14.72 -19.28
C GLY A 303 -9.79 15.46 -20.02
N GLN A 304 -8.68 14.81 -20.34
CA GLN A 304 -7.58 15.39 -21.10
C GLN A 304 -7.71 15.20 -22.63
N GLY A 305 -8.87 14.74 -23.09
CA GLY A 305 -9.21 14.63 -24.51
C GLY A 305 -8.75 13.34 -25.18
N GLY A 306 -8.33 12.35 -24.40
CA GLY A 306 -8.10 10.99 -24.86
C GLY A 306 -9.38 10.16 -24.88
N THR A 307 -9.24 8.87 -25.20
CA THR A 307 -10.31 7.87 -25.12
C THR A 307 -9.83 6.69 -24.30
N CYS A 308 -10.53 6.42 -23.18
CA CYS A 308 -10.16 5.35 -22.29
C CYS A 308 -10.62 3.99 -22.81
N ASP A 309 -9.77 2.96 -22.68
CA ASP A 309 -10.10 1.56 -22.93
C ASP A 309 -10.93 0.97 -21.76
N VAL A 310 -12.24 1.16 -21.85
CA VAL A 310 -13.19 0.67 -20.82
C VAL A 310 -13.27 -0.86 -20.83
N THR A 311 -13.08 -1.51 -21.97
CA THR A 311 -13.09 -2.97 -22.08
C THR A 311 -11.94 -3.59 -21.29
N GLY A 312 -10.73 -3.08 -21.46
CA GLY A 312 -9.56 -3.50 -20.67
C GLY A 312 -9.76 -3.25 -19.18
N ALA A 313 -10.32 -2.09 -18.80
CA ALA A 313 -10.67 -1.79 -17.42
C ALA A 313 -11.62 -2.83 -16.82
N ASN A 314 -12.69 -3.20 -17.54
CA ASN A 314 -13.66 -4.18 -17.08
C ASN A 314 -13.04 -5.59 -16.94
N THR A 315 -12.15 -5.98 -17.84
CA THR A 315 -11.43 -7.26 -17.75
C THR A 315 -10.60 -7.34 -16.46
N ILE A 316 -9.78 -6.33 -16.17
CA ILE A 316 -8.95 -6.29 -14.96
C ILE A 316 -9.83 -6.29 -13.69
N ASN A 317 -10.95 -5.58 -13.72
CA ASN A 317 -11.92 -5.57 -12.62
C ASN A 317 -12.56 -6.94 -12.38
N ALA A 318 -12.89 -7.68 -13.43
CA ALA A 318 -13.42 -9.03 -13.34
C ALA A 318 -12.39 -10.00 -12.74
N GLU A 319 -11.12 -9.89 -13.16
CA GLU A 319 -10.01 -10.67 -12.60
C GLU A 319 -9.87 -10.42 -11.09
N TRP A 320 -9.87 -9.15 -10.63
CA TRP A 320 -9.84 -8.82 -9.21
C TRP A 320 -11.01 -9.42 -8.44
N SER A 321 -12.20 -9.27 -8.96
CA SER A 321 -13.44 -9.77 -8.33
C SER A 321 -13.51 -11.30 -8.27
N SER A 322 -12.72 -12.01 -9.07
CA SER A 322 -12.63 -13.48 -9.07
C SER A 322 -11.68 -14.06 -8.03
N ILE A 323 -10.90 -13.21 -7.34
CA ILE A 323 -9.97 -13.64 -6.30
C ILE A 323 -10.77 -13.93 -5.02
N ARG A 324 -11.01 -15.24 -4.75
CA ARG A 324 -11.70 -15.70 -3.53
C ARG A 324 -11.14 -17.03 -3.08
#